data_5ac8b02bdc32d1e2f28f95d251a006f3
#
_entry.id   5ac8b02bdc32d1e2f28f95d251a006f3
#
_cell.length_a   1.000
_cell.length_b   1.000
_cell.length_c   1.000
_cell.angle_alpha   90.00
_cell.angle_beta   90.00
_cell.angle_gamma   90.00
#
_symmetry.space_group_name_H-M   'P 1'
#
loop_
_entity.id
_entity.type
_entity.pdbx_description
1 polymer ?
#
loop_
_entity_poly.entity_id
_entity_poly.type
_entity_poly.pdbx_seq_one_letter_code
_entity_poly.pdbx_strand_id
1 'polypeptide(L)'
;MGNTEKYLSTVQNLHVNIQGTRRSPHKPLLLLVAISKLFKGRTRIPFKEVQSELLPLLEAFAPQVQSRHQPELPYWHLRTDKIWEVESAIDLPLQKGGFPKMGALKQTSGKLKDGFIRKVQTDPHFVETVVSALLECYFPESLHKDILDAVDISIHKTDNVDETIPQYQTVNKARDPK
;
A
#
# COMPACT_ATOMS: atom_id res chain seq x y z
N MET A 1 17.02 -8.83 14.62
CA MET A 1 16.14 -7.85 13.98
C MET A 1 14.70 -8.34 14.05
N GLY A 2 13.83 -7.53 14.55
CA GLY A 2 12.43 -7.89 14.66
C GLY A 2 11.71 -7.86 13.31
N ASN A 3 10.57 -8.54 13.23
CA ASN A 3 9.79 -8.56 11.98
C ASN A 3 9.34 -7.17 11.55
N THR A 4 9.05 -6.28 12.49
CA THR A 4 8.67 -4.91 12.19
C THR A 4 9.77 -4.18 11.43
N GLU A 5 11.00 -4.27 11.91
CA GLU A 5 12.14 -3.62 11.27
C GLU A 5 12.41 -4.18 9.89
N LYS A 6 12.25 -5.49 9.74
CA LYS A 6 12.45 -6.14 8.46
C LYS A 6 11.43 -5.65 7.43
N TYR A 7 10.15 -5.58 7.80
CA TYR A 7 9.11 -5.11 6.89
C TYR A 7 9.28 -3.63 6.56
N LEU A 8 9.63 -2.84 7.56
CA LEU A 8 9.86 -1.41 7.35
C LEU A 8 11.04 -1.20 6.39
N SER A 9 12.13 -1.93 6.59
CA SER A 9 13.28 -1.87 5.69
C SER A 9 12.90 -2.29 4.27
N THR A 10 12.10 -3.34 4.13
CA THR A 10 11.61 -3.78 2.80
C THR A 10 10.82 -2.68 2.12
N VAL A 11 9.91 -2.04 2.83
CA VAL A 11 9.06 -0.98 2.31
C VAL A 11 9.90 0.24 1.89
N GLN A 12 10.89 0.58 2.68
CA GLN A 12 11.77 1.72 2.38
C GLN A 12 12.70 1.45 1.19
N ASN A 13 12.94 0.19 0.87
CA ASN A 13 13.92 -0.22 -0.14
C ASN A 13 13.31 -1.09 -1.24
N LEU A 14 12.11 -0.77 -1.69
CA LEU A 14 11.49 -1.51 -2.78
C LEU A 14 12.33 -1.39 -4.06
N HIS A 15 12.35 -2.47 -4.82
CA HIS A 15 13.04 -2.47 -6.12
C HIS A 15 12.19 -1.68 -7.12
N VAL A 16 12.49 -0.42 -7.26
CA VAL A 16 11.77 0.50 -8.14
C VAL A 16 12.74 1.19 -9.09
N ASN A 17 12.25 1.63 -10.23
CA ASN A 17 13.06 2.43 -11.14
C ASN A 17 13.28 3.81 -10.53
N ILE A 18 14.48 4.34 -10.78
CA ILE A 18 14.88 5.66 -10.29
C ILE A 18 15.21 6.51 -11.49
N GLN A 19 14.62 7.70 -11.56
CA GLN A 19 14.95 8.70 -12.58
C GLN A 19 15.40 9.96 -11.85
N GLY A 20 16.70 10.22 -11.88
CA GLY A 20 17.28 11.31 -11.10
C GLY A 20 17.12 11.04 -9.62
N THR A 21 16.40 11.89 -8.91
CA THR A 21 16.09 11.70 -7.51
C THR A 21 14.69 11.09 -7.29
N ARG A 22 13.95 10.84 -8.37
CA ARG A 22 12.57 10.35 -8.25
C ARG A 22 12.54 8.84 -8.30
N ARG A 23 11.86 8.26 -7.34
CA ARG A 23 11.63 6.81 -7.27
C ARG A 23 10.24 6.51 -7.83
N SER A 24 10.12 5.41 -8.57
CA SER A 24 8.86 5.04 -9.20
C SER A 24 7.77 4.79 -8.17
N PRO A 25 6.58 5.38 -8.32
CA PRO A 25 5.50 5.25 -7.35
C PRO A 25 4.61 4.02 -7.54
N HIS A 26 4.86 3.21 -8.55
CA HIS A 26 3.95 2.13 -8.94
C HIS A 26 3.77 1.08 -7.85
N LYS A 27 4.86 0.52 -7.33
CA LYS A 27 4.78 -0.47 -6.24
C LYS A 27 4.27 0.13 -4.94
N PRO A 28 4.73 1.34 -4.54
CA PRO A 28 4.17 1.97 -3.34
C PRO A 28 2.67 2.20 -3.39
N LEU A 29 2.14 2.63 -4.54
CA LEU A 29 0.70 2.80 -4.69
C LEU A 29 -0.04 1.47 -4.56
N LEU A 30 0.50 0.40 -5.15
CA LEU A 30 -0.11 -0.92 -4.99
C LEU A 30 -0.13 -1.37 -3.53
N LEU A 31 0.96 -1.14 -2.79
CA LEU A 31 1.01 -1.47 -1.37
C LEU A 31 -0.04 -0.70 -0.57
N LEU A 32 -0.21 0.58 -0.86
CA LEU A 32 -1.23 1.39 -0.19
C LEU A 32 -2.64 0.86 -0.48
N VAL A 33 -2.91 0.48 -1.72
CA VAL A 33 -4.20 -0.14 -2.08
C VAL A 33 -4.40 -1.43 -1.28
N ALA A 34 -3.38 -2.29 -1.23
CA ALA A 34 -3.48 -3.55 -0.51
C ALA A 34 -3.71 -3.35 0.99
N ILE A 35 -3.04 -2.39 1.60
CA ILE A 35 -3.24 -2.06 3.01
C ILE A 35 -4.67 -1.54 3.24
N SER A 36 -5.16 -0.69 2.34
CA SER A 36 -6.54 -0.21 2.41
C SER A 36 -7.55 -1.35 2.37
N LYS A 37 -7.30 -2.35 1.52
CA LYS A 37 -8.18 -3.53 1.45
C LYS A 37 -8.16 -4.34 2.74
N LEU A 38 -7.00 -4.43 3.41
CA LEU A 38 -6.92 -5.12 4.69
C LEU A 38 -7.81 -4.45 5.74
N PHE A 39 -7.89 -3.13 5.75
CA PHE A 39 -8.80 -2.43 6.66
C PHE A 39 -10.27 -2.76 6.41
N LYS A 40 -10.58 -3.21 5.21
CA LYS A 40 -11.93 -3.64 4.84
C LYS A 40 -12.13 -5.14 4.97
N GLY A 41 -11.18 -5.83 5.62
CA GLY A 41 -11.26 -7.27 5.85
C GLY A 41 -10.89 -8.12 4.64
N ARG A 42 -10.27 -7.54 3.63
CA ARG A 42 -9.96 -8.27 2.39
C ARG A 42 -8.47 -8.50 2.27
N THR A 43 -8.08 -9.75 2.24
CA THR A 43 -6.66 -10.14 2.12
C THR A 43 -6.26 -10.47 0.69
N ARG A 44 -7.19 -11.00 -0.12
CA ARG A 44 -6.94 -11.32 -1.51
C ARG A 44 -7.65 -10.32 -2.41
N ILE A 45 -6.95 -9.83 -3.41
CA ILE A 45 -7.49 -8.85 -4.34
C ILE A 45 -7.36 -9.43 -5.75
N PRO A 46 -8.48 -9.70 -6.43
CA PRO A 46 -8.40 -10.18 -7.82
C PRO A 46 -7.63 -9.20 -8.70
N PHE A 47 -6.88 -9.71 -9.65
CA PHE A 47 -6.08 -8.86 -10.52
C PHE A 47 -6.93 -7.77 -11.20
N LYS A 48 -8.13 -8.13 -11.63
CA LYS A 48 -9.02 -7.16 -12.30
C LYS A 48 -9.37 -5.98 -11.39
N GLU A 49 -9.52 -6.24 -10.11
CA GLU A 49 -9.80 -5.20 -9.14
C GLU A 49 -8.56 -4.34 -8.91
N VAL A 50 -7.40 -4.97 -8.79
CA VAL A 50 -6.14 -4.21 -8.69
C VAL A 50 -5.99 -3.30 -9.90
N GLN A 51 -6.24 -3.83 -11.08
CA GLN A 51 -6.12 -3.07 -12.32
C GLN A 51 -7.04 -1.86 -12.32
N SER A 52 -8.30 -2.05 -11.94
CA SER A 52 -9.29 -0.96 -11.96
C SER A 52 -9.04 0.09 -10.89
N GLU A 53 -8.47 -0.29 -9.75
CA GLU A 53 -8.20 0.67 -8.69
C GLU A 53 -6.83 1.34 -8.82
N LEU A 54 -5.85 0.61 -9.30
CA LEU A 54 -4.50 1.15 -9.41
C LEU A 54 -4.36 2.10 -10.62
N LEU A 55 -5.05 1.83 -11.70
CA LEU A 55 -4.90 2.65 -12.90
C LEU A 55 -5.21 4.13 -12.66
N PRO A 56 -6.34 4.52 -12.04
CA PRO A 56 -6.58 5.93 -11.75
C PRO A 56 -5.53 6.55 -10.83
N LEU A 57 -4.98 5.77 -9.89
CA LEU A 57 -3.94 6.27 -9.00
C LEU A 57 -2.65 6.54 -9.77
N LEU A 58 -2.30 5.67 -10.70
CA LEU A 58 -1.13 5.90 -11.55
C LEU A 58 -1.33 7.12 -12.43
N GLU A 59 -2.54 7.30 -12.96
CA GLU A 59 -2.83 8.48 -13.77
C GLU A 59 -2.75 9.78 -12.96
N ALA A 60 -3.14 9.73 -11.70
CA ALA A 60 -3.13 10.91 -10.83
C ALA A 60 -1.75 11.22 -10.24
N PHE A 61 -0.99 10.20 -9.87
CA PHE A 61 0.19 10.39 -9.02
C PHE A 61 1.51 9.91 -9.64
N ALA A 62 1.47 9.16 -10.73
CA ALA A 62 2.69 8.75 -11.41
C ALA A 62 3.08 9.74 -12.52
N PRO A 63 4.35 9.74 -12.94
CA PRO A 63 4.76 10.60 -14.06
C PRO A 63 3.99 10.25 -15.32
N GLN A 64 3.76 11.25 -16.14
CA GLN A 64 3.10 11.06 -17.43
C GLN A 64 3.87 10.07 -18.32
N VAL A 65 3.13 9.24 -19.03
CA VAL A 65 3.70 8.27 -19.96
C VAL A 65 3.09 8.50 -21.35
N GLN A 66 3.81 8.12 -22.39
CA GLN A 66 3.34 8.31 -23.77
C GLN A 66 2.25 7.30 -24.15
N SER A 67 2.25 6.16 -23.51
CA SER A 67 1.23 5.13 -23.68
C SER A 67 0.36 5.09 -22.44
N ARG A 68 -0.32 3.98 -22.19
CA ARG A 68 -1.08 3.82 -20.98
C ARG A 68 -0.21 3.40 -19.81
N HIS A 69 -0.63 3.73 -18.61
CA HIS A 69 -0.02 3.14 -17.42
C HIS A 69 -0.32 1.64 -17.38
N GLN A 70 0.59 0.91 -16.79
CA GLN A 70 0.56 -0.56 -16.80
C GLN A 70 0.50 -1.11 -15.37
N PRO A 71 -0.69 -1.16 -14.76
CA PRO A 71 -0.81 -1.68 -13.37
C PRO A 71 -0.39 -3.15 -13.25
N GLU A 72 -0.38 -3.90 -14.34
CA GLU A 72 0.08 -5.27 -14.33
C GLU A 72 1.56 -5.40 -13.97
N LEU A 73 2.37 -4.40 -14.24
CA LEU A 73 3.80 -4.46 -13.95
C LEU A 73 4.10 -4.43 -12.45
N PRO A 74 3.63 -3.45 -11.67
CA PRO A 74 3.86 -3.50 -10.24
C PRO A 74 3.17 -4.69 -9.60
N TYR A 75 2.00 -5.09 -10.09
CA TYR A 75 1.31 -6.26 -9.58
C TYR A 75 2.18 -7.51 -9.65
N TRP A 76 2.83 -7.75 -10.78
CA TRP A 76 3.68 -8.91 -10.97
C TRP A 76 5.04 -8.74 -10.28
N HIS A 77 5.66 -7.59 -10.44
CA HIS A 77 7.04 -7.39 -9.99
C HIS A 77 7.18 -7.14 -8.49
N LEU A 78 6.12 -6.76 -7.79
CA LEU A 78 6.18 -6.59 -6.34
C LEU A 78 6.54 -7.91 -5.62
N ARG A 79 6.34 -9.06 -6.28
CA ARG A 79 6.76 -10.35 -5.73
C ARG A 79 8.25 -10.40 -5.42
N THR A 80 9.07 -9.68 -6.18
CA THR A 80 10.52 -9.70 -5.97
C THR A 80 10.94 -9.03 -4.65
N ASP A 81 10.07 -8.21 -4.09
CA ASP A 81 10.35 -7.56 -2.81
C ASP A 81 9.95 -8.43 -1.61
N LYS A 82 9.42 -9.62 -1.87
CA LYS A 82 9.10 -10.64 -0.86
C LYS A 82 8.09 -10.20 0.19
N ILE A 83 7.20 -9.29 -0.19
CA ILE A 83 6.15 -8.79 0.65
C ILE A 83 4.77 -9.07 0.03
N TRP A 84 4.75 -9.54 -1.20
CA TRP A 84 3.56 -9.73 -2.02
C TRP A 84 3.61 -11.08 -2.72
N GLU A 85 2.46 -11.71 -2.90
CA GLU A 85 2.33 -12.98 -3.62
C GLU A 85 1.22 -12.85 -4.65
N VAL A 86 1.39 -13.56 -5.76
CA VAL A 86 0.35 -13.72 -6.77
C VAL A 86 -0.08 -15.17 -6.74
N GLU A 87 -1.36 -15.39 -6.44
CA GLU A 87 -1.94 -16.73 -6.33
C GLU A 87 -2.77 -17.04 -7.55
N SER A 88 -2.68 -18.29 -8.01
CA SER A 88 -3.44 -18.76 -9.15
C SER A 88 -3.92 -20.18 -8.92
N ALA A 89 -5.15 -20.47 -9.35
CA ALA A 89 -5.67 -21.83 -9.33
C ALA A 89 -5.16 -22.66 -10.51
N ILE A 90 -4.51 -22.03 -11.47
CA ILE A 90 -3.95 -22.69 -12.64
C ILE A 90 -2.47 -22.35 -12.77
N ASP A 91 -1.76 -23.14 -13.54
CA ASP A 91 -0.37 -22.84 -13.82
C ASP A 91 -0.24 -21.52 -14.56
N LEU A 92 0.80 -20.76 -14.20
CA LEU A 92 1.11 -19.49 -14.84
C LEU A 92 2.35 -19.66 -15.71
N PRO A 93 2.19 -20.12 -16.96
CA PRO A 93 3.35 -20.23 -17.82
C PRO A 93 3.90 -18.84 -18.13
N LEU A 94 5.19 -18.69 -17.92
CA LEU A 94 5.86 -17.42 -18.16
C LEU A 94 6.35 -17.34 -19.59
N GLN A 95 6.21 -16.17 -20.17
CA GLN A 95 6.75 -15.88 -21.48
C GLN A 95 8.25 -15.63 -21.36
N LYS A 96 8.92 -15.54 -22.49
CA LYS A 96 10.31 -15.14 -22.52
C LYS A 96 10.41 -13.76 -21.86
N GLY A 97 11.23 -13.64 -20.85
CA GLY A 97 11.33 -12.41 -20.05
C GLY A 97 10.66 -12.52 -18.69
N GLY A 98 10.01 -13.64 -18.38
CA GLY A 98 9.53 -13.90 -17.01
C GLY A 98 8.19 -13.29 -16.65
N PHE A 99 7.41 -12.84 -17.62
CA PHE A 99 6.10 -12.25 -17.36
C PHE A 99 5.01 -13.21 -17.86
N PRO A 100 3.90 -13.41 -17.12
CA PRO A 100 2.83 -14.29 -17.58
C PRO A 100 2.02 -13.64 -18.71
N LYS A 101 1.32 -14.48 -19.46
CA LYS A 101 0.38 -13.95 -20.46
C LYS A 101 -0.73 -13.22 -19.74
N MET A 102 -1.20 -12.14 -20.33
CA MET A 102 -2.23 -11.30 -19.72
C MET A 102 -3.51 -12.09 -19.42
N GLY A 103 -3.90 -12.99 -20.30
CA GLY A 103 -5.09 -13.82 -20.07
C GLY A 103 -4.98 -14.70 -18.83
N ALA A 104 -3.78 -15.24 -18.56
CA ALA A 104 -3.55 -16.03 -17.35
C ALA A 104 -3.48 -15.12 -16.12
N LEU A 105 -2.85 -13.96 -16.25
CA LEU A 105 -2.73 -13.02 -15.14
C LEU A 105 -4.11 -12.55 -14.65
N LYS A 106 -5.05 -12.40 -15.56
CA LYS A 106 -6.42 -11.98 -15.21
C LYS A 106 -7.16 -12.97 -14.33
N GLN A 107 -6.67 -14.19 -14.22
CA GLN A 107 -7.28 -15.22 -13.38
C GLN A 107 -6.62 -15.35 -12.02
N THR A 108 -5.71 -14.44 -11.69
CA THR A 108 -4.98 -14.48 -10.43
C THR A 108 -5.54 -13.50 -9.40
N SER A 109 -5.10 -13.68 -8.17
CA SER A 109 -5.33 -12.72 -7.09
C SER A 109 -3.99 -12.41 -6.44
N GLY A 110 -3.83 -11.18 -5.98
CA GLY A 110 -2.67 -10.77 -5.23
C GLY A 110 -2.98 -10.67 -3.75
N LYS A 111 -1.96 -10.85 -2.93
CA LYS A 111 -2.10 -10.65 -1.48
C LYS A 111 -0.76 -10.30 -0.88
N LEU A 112 -0.79 -9.57 0.22
CA LEU A 112 0.40 -9.36 1.02
C LEU A 112 0.79 -10.67 1.73
N LYS A 113 2.04 -10.82 2.07
CA LYS A 113 2.50 -12.01 2.81
C LYS A 113 1.79 -12.10 4.15
N ASP A 114 1.53 -13.32 4.61
CA ASP A 114 0.76 -13.55 5.83
C ASP A 114 1.34 -12.86 7.06
N GLY A 115 2.65 -12.87 7.20
CA GLY A 115 3.30 -12.19 8.32
C GLY A 115 3.07 -10.69 8.33
N PHE A 116 3.06 -10.07 7.15
CA PHE A 116 2.77 -8.66 7.02
C PHE A 116 1.30 -8.38 7.34
N ILE A 117 0.40 -9.22 6.82
CA ILE A 117 -1.03 -9.09 7.10
C ILE A 117 -1.29 -9.13 8.60
N ARG A 118 -0.71 -10.12 9.30
CA ARG A 118 -0.88 -10.21 10.76
C ARG A 118 -0.41 -8.95 11.47
N LYS A 119 0.71 -8.39 11.03
CA LYS A 119 1.26 -7.19 11.63
C LYS A 119 0.31 -6.00 11.42
N VAL A 120 -0.20 -5.84 10.20
CA VAL A 120 -1.16 -4.77 9.90
C VAL A 120 -2.42 -4.91 10.75
N GLN A 121 -2.90 -6.14 10.93
CA GLN A 121 -4.14 -6.39 11.65
C GLN A 121 -4.01 -6.24 13.16
N THR A 122 -2.81 -6.37 13.70
CA THR A 122 -2.63 -6.42 15.16
C THR A 122 -1.85 -5.24 15.73
N ASP A 123 -1.25 -4.41 14.90
CA ASP A 123 -0.37 -3.35 15.38
C ASP A 123 -0.64 -2.03 14.63
N PRO A 124 -1.53 -1.18 15.15
CA PRO A 124 -1.83 0.09 14.51
C PRO A 124 -0.61 1.00 14.33
N HIS A 125 0.33 0.96 15.26
CA HIS A 125 1.55 1.74 15.14
C HIS A 125 2.41 1.29 13.95
N PHE A 126 2.45 -0.02 13.71
CA PHE A 126 3.15 -0.56 12.55
C PHE A 126 2.53 -0.02 11.25
N VAL A 127 1.20 0.02 11.18
CA VAL A 127 0.49 0.52 10.00
C VAL A 127 0.86 1.98 9.75
N GLU A 128 0.79 2.81 10.78
CA GLU A 128 1.16 4.24 10.64
C GLU A 128 2.60 4.38 10.15
N THR A 129 3.50 3.61 10.72
CA THR A 129 4.92 3.66 10.35
C THR A 129 5.14 3.25 8.91
N VAL A 130 4.50 2.18 8.46
CA VAL A 130 4.65 1.69 7.09
C VAL A 130 4.03 2.66 6.09
N VAL A 131 2.84 3.15 6.36
CA VAL A 131 2.17 4.09 5.46
C VAL A 131 2.97 5.38 5.36
N SER A 132 3.45 5.90 6.48
CA SER A 132 4.30 7.10 6.48
C SER A 132 5.58 6.87 5.69
N ALA A 133 6.21 5.72 5.86
CA ALA A 133 7.43 5.40 5.12
C ALA A 133 7.17 5.33 3.61
N LEU A 134 6.05 4.74 3.19
CA LEU A 134 5.69 4.70 1.77
C LEU A 134 5.52 6.10 1.20
N LEU A 135 4.85 6.97 1.93
CA LEU A 135 4.64 8.34 1.48
C LEU A 135 5.95 9.13 1.45
N GLU A 136 6.72 9.06 2.51
CA GLU A 136 7.96 9.84 2.64
C GLU A 136 9.06 9.39 1.66
N CYS A 137 9.17 8.09 1.44
CA CYS A 137 10.22 7.57 0.58
C CYS A 137 9.93 7.72 -0.91
N TYR A 138 8.67 7.80 -1.32
CA TYR A 138 8.34 7.68 -2.74
C TYR A 138 7.53 8.85 -3.31
N PHE A 139 7.03 9.75 -2.48
CA PHE A 139 6.16 10.84 -2.95
C PHE A 139 6.53 12.17 -2.32
N PRO A 140 6.36 13.27 -3.06
CA PRO A 140 6.50 14.61 -2.48
C PRO A 140 5.47 14.80 -1.36
N GLU A 141 5.86 15.54 -0.34
CA GLU A 141 4.98 15.80 0.80
C GLU A 141 3.64 16.40 0.39
N SER A 142 3.65 17.26 -0.62
CA SER A 142 2.44 17.92 -1.11
C SER A 142 1.38 16.96 -1.63
N LEU A 143 1.74 15.73 -1.96
CA LEU A 143 0.80 14.73 -2.46
C LEU A 143 0.29 13.78 -1.38
N HIS A 144 0.88 13.79 -0.20
CA HIS A 144 0.58 12.78 0.81
C HIS A 144 -0.89 12.73 1.18
N LYS A 145 -1.50 13.88 1.42
CA LYS A 145 -2.91 13.93 1.78
C LYS A 145 -3.80 13.44 0.64
N ASP A 146 -3.52 13.87 -0.56
CA ASP A 146 -4.32 13.48 -1.72
C ASP A 146 -4.23 11.98 -1.99
N ILE A 147 -3.05 11.39 -1.80
CA ILE A 147 -2.86 9.95 -1.96
C ILE A 147 -3.65 9.20 -0.88
N LEU A 148 -3.56 9.62 0.38
CA LEU A 148 -4.29 8.96 1.47
C LEU A 148 -5.80 9.03 1.24
N ASP A 149 -6.31 10.17 0.79
CA ASP A 149 -7.72 10.31 0.47
C ASP A 149 -8.10 9.38 -0.70
N ALA A 150 -7.26 9.31 -1.72
CA ALA A 150 -7.54 8.49 -2.90
C ALA A 150 -7.52 6.99 -2.62
N VAL A 151 -6.68 6.53 -1.70
CA VAL A 151 -6.62 5.11 -1.31
C VAL A 151 -7.50 4.79 -0.11
N ASP A 152 -8.20 5.78 0.42
CA ASP A 152 -9.12 5.62 1.56
C ASP A 152 -8.41 5.11 2.82
N ILE A 153 -7.29 5.72 3.15
CA ILE A 153 -6.56 5.43 4.39
C ILE A 153 -6.59 6.67 5.27
N SER A 154 -7.09 6.51 6.49
CA SER A 154 -7.04 7.55 7.50
C SER A 154 -5.96 7.19 8.51
N ILE A 155 -4.94 8.02 8.60
CA ILE A 155 -3.95 7.89 9.67
C ILE A 155 -4.09 9.10 10.55
N HIS A 156 -4.28 8.84 11.81
CA HIS A 156 -4.19 9.91 12.79
C HIS A 156 -2.72 10.01 13.19
N LYS A 157 -2.06 11.04 12.68
CA LYS A 157 -0.78 11.38 13.28
C LYS A 157 -1.10 11.73 14.73
N THR A 158 -0.64 10.92 15.60
CA THR A 158 -0.51 11.34 16.97
C THR A 158 0.64 12.35 16.95
N ASP A 159 0.28 13.58 16.70
CA ASP A 159 1.21 14.61 17.07
C ASP A 159 1.45 14.39 18.55
N ASN A 160 2.65 14.53 18.98
CA ASN A 160 2.99 14.44 20.38
C ASN A 160 2.32 15.56 21.13
N VAL A 161 1.06 15.47 21.21
CA VAL A 161 0.31 16.48 21.83
C VAL A 161 0.17 16.09 23.21
N ASP A 162 0.40 17.02 24.03
CA ASP A 162 0.29 16.83 25.33
C ASP A 162 -0.94 16.14 25.73
N GLU A 163 -0.84 15.50 26.74
CA GLU A 163 -1.82 14.62 27.20
C GLU A 163 -2.97 15.27 27.82
N THR A 164 -3.04 16.52 27.74
CA THR A 164 -4.21 17.19 28.27
C THR A 164 -5.46 16.78 27.55
N ILE A 165 -5.29 16.20 26.39
CA ILE A 165 -6.42 15.81 25.66
C ILE A 165 -7.38 14.93 26.38
N PRO A 166 -6.94 13.92 27.07
CA PRO A 166 -7.87 13.04 27.73
C PRO A 166 -8.77 13.75 28.70
N GLN A 167 -8.35 14.89 29.16
CA GLN A 167 -9.12 15.49 30.20
C GLN A 167 -10.39 16.08 29.73
N TYR A 168 -10.43 16.60 28.55
CA TYR A 168 -11.67 17.16 28.20
C TYR A 168 -12.70 16.14 27.80
N GLN A 169 -12.29 14.93 27.73
CA GLN A 169 -13.26 13.95 27.59
C GLN A 169 -14.06 13.81 28.79
N THR A 170 -13.46 13.97 29.91
CA THR A 170 -14.23 13.91 31.09
C THR A 170 -15.15 15.07 31.16
N VAL A 171 -14.73 16.16 30.67
CA VAL A 171 -15.60 17.28 30.65
C VAL A 171 -16.83 17.01 29.83
N ASN A 172 -16.64 16.29 28.82
CA ASN A 172 -17.73 16.03 27.99
C ASN A 172 -18.82 15.33 28.66
N LYS A 173 -18.49 14.45 29.56
CA LYS A 173 -19.52 13.80 30.17
C LYS A 173 -20.16 14.61 31.11
N ALA A 174 -19.50 15.49 31.62
CA ALA A 174 -20.12 16.29 32.57
C ALA A 174 -21.33 16.94 32.03
N ARG A 175 -21.34 17.20 30.74
CA ARG A 175 -22.42 17.87 30.30
C ARG A 175 -23.68 17.19 30.32
N ASP A 176 -23.66 16.05 30.62
CA ASP A 176 -24.77 15.48 30.60
C ASP A 176 -25.58 15.74 31.65
N PRO A 177 -25.97 16.05 32.26
CA PRO A 177 -26.76 16.00 33.14
C PRO A 177 -27.92 16.52 33.09
N LYS A 178 -28.41 16.55 33.07
CA LYS A 178 -29.44 16.80 33.24
C LYS A 178 -30.10 16.78 32.75
#